data_965a56a5b8e7337ec30481398ac038f7
#
_entry.id   965a56a5b8e7337ec30481398ac038f7
#
_cell.length_a   1.000
_cell.length_b   1.000
_cell.length_c   1.000
_cell.angle_alpha   90.00
_cell.angle_beta   90.00
_cell.angle_gamma   90.00
#
_symmetry.space_group_name_H-M   'P 1'
#
loop_
_entity.id
_entity.type
_entity.pdbx_description
1 polymer ?
#
loop_
_entity_poly.entity_id
_entity_poly.type
_entity_poly.pdbx_seq_one_letter_code
_entity_poly.pdbx_strand_id
1 'polypeptide(L)'
;MVRRTLVGWAFLAPLVAYLLLCYGYPLLTTIDLSLRDYTVRTFVHGGAPVTGLANYATVFTDPVFRTALLNTVVFTVVSLVFQYTIGLALAVFFSRNFRLSATLRALFLVPWLLPLIVSASTWAWMFNSEAGVVNAALAVFGIDRVHWLTSPDWSLVSVIVANVWIGIPFNLVVLYSGLQNIPAEVGEASALDGASPWQAFRHITFPMLRPVSAVTLLLGLVYTLKVFDLIWIMTRGGPSGSSTTLATWSYELGFGSMLPRFGPSSAVGNVLILLAVAAGLVYVRVQRHQEAS
;
A
#
# COMPACT_ATOMS: atom_id res chain seq x y z
N MET A 1 -7.87 -25.55 -36.13
CA MET A 1 -7.59 -25.13 -34.74
C MET A 1 -6.28 -24.36 -34.61
N VAL A 2 -5.14 -24.86 -35.10
CA VAL A 2 -3.79 -24.24 -35.00
C VAL A 2 -3.72 -22.78 -35.49
N ARG A 3 -4.35 -22.46 -36.63
CA ARG A 3 -4.33 -21.11 -37.23
C ARG A 3 -5.06 -20.05 -36.35
N ARG A 4 -6.12 -20.42 -35.64
CA ARG A 4 -6.84 -19.52 -34.70
C ARG A 4 -6.00 -19.26 -33.44
N THR A 5 -5.26 -20.25 -32.96
CA THR A 5 -4.35 -20.10 -31.81
C THR A 5 -3.16 -19.20 -32.17
N LEU A 6 -2.56 -19.36 -33.36
CA LEU A 6 -1.46 -18.51 -33.83
C LEU A 6 -1.86 -17.04 -33.97
N VAL A 7 -3.07 -16.77 -34.50
CA VAL A 7 -3.60 -15.39 -34.59
C VAL A 7 -3.81 -14.80 -33.18
N GLY A 8 -4.34 -15.58 -32.23
CA GLY A 8 -4.49 -15.13 -30.84
C GLY A 8 -3.14 -14.77 -30.18
N TRP A 9 -2.13 -15.61 -30.37
CA TRP A 9 -0.77 -15.34 -29.87
C TRP A 9 -0.13 -14.10 -30.54
N ALA A 10 -0.37 -13.87 -31.83
CA ALA A 10 0.11 -12.70 -32.54
C ALA A 10 -0.48 -11.38 -31.97
N PHE A 11 -1.76 -11.38 -31.57
CA PHE A 11 -2.36 -10.23 -30.88
C PHE A 11 -1.86 -10.02 -29.44
N LEU A 12 -1.51 -11.09 -28.73
CA LEU A 12 -0.95 -11.02 -27.38
C LEU A 12 0.54 -10.70 -27.37
N ALA A 13 1.27 -11.00 -28.44
CA ALA A 13 2.72 -10.85 -28.50
C ALA A 13 3.23 -9.44 -28.16
N PRO A 14 2.65 -8.33 -28.65
CA PRO A 14 3.10 -7.00 -28.29
C PRO A 14 2.95 -6.71 -26.78
N LEU A 15 1.83 -7.13 -26.18
CA LEU A 15 1.58 -6.97 -24.75
C LEU A 15 2.56 -7.81 -23.91
N VAL A 16 2.77 -9.06 -24.29
CA VAL A 16 3.71 -9.96 -23.62
C VAL A 16 5.14 -9.43 -23.74
N ALA A 17 5.54 -8.98 -24.95
CA ALA A 17 6.85 -8.37 -25.15
C ALA A 17 7.04 -7.12 -24.29
N TYR A 18 6.05 -6.25 -24.22
CA TYR A 18 6.07 -5.07 -23.33
C TYR A 18 6.23 -5.47 -21.86
N LEU A 19 5.46 -6.42 -21.37
CA LEU A 19 5.53 -6.88 -19.98
C LEU A 19 6.90 -7.49 -19.67
N LEU A 20 7.43 -8.30 -20.57
CA LEU A 20 8.76 -8.92 -20.37
C LEU A 20 9.88 -7.88 -20.39
N LEU A 21 9.83 -6.89 -21.29
CA LEU A 21 10.87 -5.87 -21.40
C LEU A 21 10.78 -4.84 -20.27
N CYS A 22 9.58 -4.36 -19.96
CA CYS A 22 9.41 -3.25 -19.00
C CYS A 22 9.32 -3.72 -17.54
N TYR A 23 8.93 -4.94 -17.28
CA TYR A 23 8.80 -5.50 -15.91
C TYR A 23 9.70 -6.72 -15.68
N GLY A 24 9.74 -7.66 -16.63
CA GLY A 24 10.53 -8.87 -16.50
C GLY A 24 12.02 -8.57 -16.43
N TYR A 25 12.54 -7.77 -17.37
CA TYR A 25 13.96 -7.41 -17.41
C TYR A 25 14.42 -6.66 -16.14
N PRO A 26 13.74 -5.61 -15.62
CA PRO A 26 14.12 -4.99 -14.35
C PRO A 26 14.09 -5.94 -13.16
N LEU A 27 13.11 -6.86 -13.09
CA LEU A 27 13.05 -7.86 -12.03
C LEU A 27 14.26 -8.80 -12.06
N LEU A 28 14.60 -9.32 -13.25
CA LEU A 28 15.78 -10.17 -13.42
C LEU A 28 17.07 -9.42 -13.09
N THR A 29 17.18 -8.15 -13.49
CA THR A 29 18.31 -7.29 -13.16
C THR A 29 18.42 -7.08 -11.65
N THR A 30 17.32 -6.84 -10.95
CA THR A 30 17.32 -6.67 -9.47
C THR A 30 17.77 -7.96 -8.79
N ILE A 31 17.37 -9.13 -9.29
CA ILE A 31 17.85 -10.43 -8.79
C ILE A 31 19.35 -10.58 -9.05
N ASP A 32 19.84 -10.29 -10.26
CA ASP A 32 21.28 -10.37 -10.59
C ASP A 32 22.11 -9.43 -9.70
N LEU A 33 21.67 -8.16 -9.53
CA LEU A 33 22.32 -7.20 -8.65
C LEU A 33 22.40 -7.70 -7.21
N SER A 34 21.35 -8.36 -6.71
CA SER A 34 21.32 -8.88 -5.33
C SER A 34 22.34 -10.01 -5.09
N LEU A 35 22.80 -10.65 -6.15
CA LEU A 35 23.78 -11.75 -6.10
C LEU A 35 25.22 -11.29 -6.34
N ARG A 36 25.45 -9.99 -6.52
CA ARG A 36 26.76 -9.42 -6.83
C ARG A 36 27.16 -8.35 -5.80
N ASP A 37 28.47 -8.13 -5.67
CA ASP A 37 29.01 -6.95 -4.96
C ASP A 37 28.99 -5.75 -5.92
N TYR A 38 27.80 -5.14 -6.04
CA TYR A 38 27.57 -4.01 -6.93
C TYR A 38 27.71 -2.71 -6.16
N THR A 39 28.75 -1.96 -6.50
CA THR A 39 29.12 -0.66 -5.92
C THR A 39 29.18 0.40 -7.02
N VAL A 40 29.31 1.68 -6.68
CA VAL A 40 29.52 2.74 -7.67
C VAL A 40 30.74 2.47 -8.56
N ARG A 41 31.83 1.95 -7.99
CA ARG A 41 33.03 1.59 -8.74
C ARG A 41 32.78 0.52 -9.80
N THR A 42 32.12 -0.56 -9.41
CA THR A 42 31.81 -1.67 -10.32
C THR A 42 30.71 -1.32 -11.31
N PHE A 43 29.83 -0.37 -10.96
CA PHE A 43 28.86 0.18 -11.88
C PHE A 43 29.52 0.93 -13.04
N VAL A 44 30.53 1.75 -12.76
CA VAL A 44 31.21 2.57 -13.77
C VAL A 44 32.21 1.76 -14.60
N HIS A 45 32.97 0.87 -13.95
CA HIS A 45 34.08 0.13 -14.60
C HIS A 45 33.72 -1.31 -15.01
N GLY A 46 32.53 -1.77 -14.66
CA GLY A 46 32.13 -3.16 -14.87
C GLY A 46 32.82 -4.14 -13.89
N GLY A 47 32.54 -5.44 -14.06
CA GLY A 47 33.27 -6.50 -13.33
C GLY A 47 32.79 -6.72 -11.90
N ALA A 48 31.54 -6.43 -11.55
CA ALA A 48 30.97 -6.74 -10.23
C ALA A 48 31.08 -8.25 -9.95
N PRO A 49 31.83 -8.69 -8.92
CA PRO A 49 32.00 -10.09 -8.61
C PRO A 49 30.68 -10.71 -8.12
N VAL A 50 30.43 -11.96 -8.50
CA VAL A 50 29.30 -12.73 -7.99
C VAL A 50 29.59 -13.15 -6.55
N THR A 51 28.76 -12.75 -5.63
CA THR A 51 28.87 -13.04 -4.19
C THR A 51 27.82 -14.05 -3.71
N GLY A 52 26.95 -14.51 -4.61
CA GLY A 52 25.85 -15.42 -4.27
C GLY A 52 24.90 -14.80 -3.24
N LEU A 53 24.64 -15.51 -2.16
CA LEU A 53 23.70 -15.07 -1.12
C LEU A 53 24.31 -14.17 -0.04
N ALA A 54 25.56 -13.70 -0.20
CA ALA A 54 26.23 -12.88 0.83
C ALA A 54 25.48 -11.57 1.15
N ASN A 55 24.89 -10.92 0.14
CA ASN A 55 24.08 -9.72 0.36
C ASN A 55 22.84 -10.01 1.22
N TYR A 56 22.19 -11.15 1.01
CA TYR A 56 21.07 -11.57 1.85
C TYR A 56 21.49 -11.87 3.28
N ALA A 57 22.63 -12.56 3.47
CA ALA A 57 23.18 -12.79 4.80
C ALA A 57 23.48 -11.46 5.51
N THR A 58 24.08 -10.50 4.81
CA THR A 58 24.32 -9.14 5.35
C THR A 58 23.02 -8.44 5.75
N VAL A 59 22.00 -8.50 4.88
CA VAL A 59 20.69 -7.87 5.14
C VAL A 59 20.00 -8.50 6.36
N PHE A 60 19.96 -9.83 6.45
CA PHE A 60 19.26 -10.52 7.55
C PHE A 60 19.97 -10.38 8.90
N THR A 61 21.29 -10.14 8.91
CA THR A 61 22.08 -9.90 10.15
C THR A 61 22.14 -8.43 10.54
N ASP A 62 21.69 -7.51 9.67
CA ASP A 62 21.66 -6.08 9.96
C ASP A 62 20.58 -5.77 11.01
N PRO A 63 20.90 -5.04 12.10
CA PRO A 63 19.92 -4.65 13.11
C PRO A 63 18.70 -3.89 12.56
N VAL A 64 18.87 -3.14 11.47
CA VAL A 64 17.80 -2.37 10.81
C VAL A 64 16.75 -3.28 10.17
N PHE A 65 17.14 -4.49 9.73
CA PHE A 65 16.22 -5.41 9.05
C PHE A 65 14.97 -5.72 9.87
N ARG A 66 15.16 -6.07 11.15
CA ARG A 66 14.04 -6.41 12.04
C ARG A 66 13.08 -5.22 12.21
N THR A 67 13.62 -4.04 12.44
CA THR A 67 12.82 -2.82 12.60
C THR A 67 12.08 -2.48 11.30
N ALA A 68 12.77 -2.50 10.16
CA ALA A 68 12.18 -2.22 8.86
C ALA A 68 11.08 -3.23 8.48
N LEU A 69 11.29 -4.51 8.79
CA LEU A 69 10.29 -5.55 8.57
C LEU A 69 9.04 -5.34 9.45
N LEU A 70 9.23 -5.12 10.75
CA LEU A 70 8.12 -4.87 11.67
C LEU A 70 7.34 -3.60 11.29
N ASN A 71 8.04 -2.51 10.98
CA ASN A 71 7.42 -1.28 10.53
C ASN A 71 6.65 -1.48 9.21
N THR A 72 7.19 -2.26 8.27
CA THR A 72 6.49 -2.60 7.03
C THR A 72 5.18 -3.34 7.31
N VAL A 73 5.21 -4.33 8.19
CA VAL A 73 4.01 -5.09 8.56
C VAL A 73 3.01 -4.21 9.29
N VAL A 74 3.44 -3.47 10.31
CA VAL A 74 2.56 -2.58 11.11
C VAL A 74 1.97 -1.50 10.22
N PHE A 75 2.80 -0.80 9.43
CA PHE A 75 2.35 0.22 8.48
C PHE A 75 1.29 -0.33 7.52
N THR A 76 1.55 -1.50 6.94
CA THR A 76 0.66 -2.11 5.96
C THR A 76 -0.65 -2.55 6.59
N VAL A 77 -0.59 -3.33 7.68
CA VAL A 77 -1.80 -3.89 8.30
C VAL A 77 -2.68 -2.79 8.89
N VAL A 78 -2.09 -1.86 9.65
CA VAL A 78 -2.85 -0.78 10.28
C VAL A 78 -3.45 0.14 9.22
N SER A 79 -2.68 0.54 8.20
CA SER A 79 -3.22 1.35 7.10
C SER A 79 -4.39 0.66 6.40
N LEU A 80 -4.25 -0.63 6.04
CA LEU A 80 -5.32 -1.38 5.37
C LEU A 80 -6.58 -1.48 6.20
N VAL A 81 -6.46 -1.78 7.49
CA VAL A 81 -7.61 -1.90 8.40
C VAL A 81 -8.39 -0.58 8.43
N PHE A 82 -7.70 0.55 8.62
CA PHE A 82 -8.38 1.85 8.68
C PHE A 82 -8.88 2.31 7.31
N GLN A 83 -8.11 2.15 6.24
CA GLN A 83 -8.55 2.49 4.88
C GLN A 83 -9.81 1.72 4.48
N TYR A 84 -9.82 0.41 4.74
CA TYR A 84 -10.95 -0.44 4.41
C TYR A 84 -12.17 -0.13 5.27
N THR A 85 -12.03 -0.04 6.59
CA THR A 85 -13.15 0.18 7.51
C THR A 85 -13.79 1.54 7.31
N ILE A 86 -12.98 2.60 7.17
CA ILE A 86 -13.50 3.96 6.89
C ILE A 86 -14.09 4.02 5.48
N GLY A 87 -13.41 3.44 4.48
CA GLY A 87 -13.91 3.37 3.11
C GLY A 87 -15.24 2.64 3.00
N LEU A 88 -15.39 1.50 3.70
CA LEU A 88 -16.65 0.75 3.77
C LEU A 88 -17.77 1.56 4.46
N ALA A 89 -17.46 2.18 5.59
CA ALA A 89 -18.43 3.02 6.30
C ALA A 89 -18.93 4.17 5.42
N LEU A 90 -18.01 4.83 4.70
CA LEU A 90 -18.37 5.88 3.75
C LEU A 90 -19.14 5.33 2.54
N ALA A 91 -18.77 4.16 2.00
CA ALA A 91 -19.49 3.53 0.89
C ALA A 91 -20.94 3.20 1.27
N VAL A 92 -21.16 2.64 2.47
CA VAL A 92 -22.50 2.38 3.02
C VAL A 92 -23.26 3.69 3.29
N PHE A 93 -22.59 4.72 3.80
CA PHE A 93 -23.21 6.02 4.01
C PHE A 93 -23.67 6.64 2.69
N PHE A 94 -22.81 6.64 1.66
CA PHE A 94 -23.11 7.23 0.36
C PHE A 94 -24.00 6.34 -0.55
N SER A 95 -24.27 5.10 -0.17
CA SER A 95 -25.27 4.27 -0.86
C SER A 95 -26.70 4.75 -0.60
N ARG A 96 -26.89 5.56 0.44
CA ARG A 96 -28.18 6.19 0.72
C ARG A 96 -28.38 7.40 -0.21
N ASN A 97 -29.61 7.54 -0.73
CA ASN A 97 -29.97 8.68 -1.57
C ASN A 97 -30.26 9.91 -0.70
N PHE A 98 -29.40 10.91 -0.76
CA PHE A 98 -29.61 12.23 -0.18
C PHE A 98 -29.06 13.34 -1.09
N ARG A 99 -29.60 14.55 -0.93
CA ARG A 99 -29.46 15.67 -1.88
C ARG A 99 -28.01 16.04 -2.28
N LEU A 100 -27.02 15.84 -1.42
CA LEU A 100 -25.61 16.23 -1.65
C LEU A 100 -24.69 15.02 -1.81
N SER A 101 -25.22 13.79 -1.88
CA SER A 101 -24.40 12.56 -1.86
C SER A 101 -23.35 12.51 -2.98
N ALA A 102 -23.71 12.93 -4.20
CA ALA A 102 -22.81 12.94 -5.35
C ALA A 102 -21.67 13.96 -5.18
N THR A 103 -21.99 15.17 -4.74
CA THR A 103 -21.00 16.24 -4.53
C THR A 103 -20.03 15.89 -3.40
N LEU A 104 -20.55 15.43 -2.26
CA LEU A 104 -19.72 15.02 -1.13
C LEU A 104 -18.81 13.85 -1.51
N ARG A 105 -19.33 12.85 -2.23
CA ARG A 105 -18.54 11.73 -2.73
C ARG A 105 -17.41 12.20 -3.66
N ALA A 106 -17.69 13.17 -4.55
CA ALA A 106 -16.66 13.76 -5.40
C ALA A 106 -15.56 14.47 -4.57
N LEU A 107 -15.93 15.18 -3.49
CA LEU A 107 -14.97 15.83 -2.59
C LEU A 107 -14.09 14.80 -1.85
N PHE A 108 -14.64 13.66 -1.47
CA PHE A 108 -13.85 12.57 -0.87
C PHE A 108 -12.83 11.94 -1.83
N LEU A 109 -12.94 12.18 -3.15
CA LEU A 109 -11.95 11.69 -4.13
C LEU A 109 -10.73 12.61 -4.25
N VAL A 110 -10.81 13.86 -3.78
CA VAL A 110 -9.73 14.85 -3.90
C VAL A 110 -8.39 14.32 -3.38
N PRO A 111 -8.29 13.65 -2.22
CA PRO A 111 -7.02 13.13 -1.74
C PRO A 111 -6.32 12.19 -2.72
N TRP A 112 -7.06 11.38 -3.43
CA TRP A 112 -6.54 10.39 -4.38
C TRP A 112 -6.10 11.02 -5.72
N LEU A 113 -6.66 12.17 -6.06
CA LEU A 113 -6.34 12.90 -7.28
C LEU A 113 -5.11 13.81 -7.12
N LEU A 114 -4.70 14.09 -5.89
CA LEU A 114 -3.53 14.93 -5.63
C LEU A 114 -2.23 14.17 -5.94
N PRO A 115 -1.20 14.83 -6.52
CA PRO A 115 0.13 14.25 -6.59
C PRO A 115 0.61 13.84 -5.19
N LEU A 116 1.18 12.64 -5.06
CA LEU A 116 1.60 12.09 -3.77
C LEU A 116 2.57 13.02 -3.02
N ILE A 117 3.48 13.67 -3.75
CA ILE A 117 4.42 14.63 -3.18
C ILE A 117 3.71 15.82 -2.51
N VAL A 118 2.62 16.30 -3.09
CA VAL A 118 1.80 17.40 -2.53
C VAL A 118 1.14 16.93 -1.26
N SER A 119 0.50 15.76 -1.29
CA SER A 119 -0.16 15.17 -0.11
C SER A 119 0.84 14.94 1.03
N ALA A 120 2.02 14.35 0.73
CA ALA A 120 3.05 14.10 1.72
C ALA A 120 3.61 15.38 2.33
N SER A 121 3.88 16.40 1.50
CA SER A 121 4.38 17.71 1.99
C SER A 121 3.33 18.45 2.81
N THR A 122 2.06 18.38 2.42
CA THR A 122 0.96 18.98 3.18
C THR A 122 0.84 18.31 4.56
N TRP A 123 0.85 16.98 4.63
CA TRP A 123 0.82 16.27 5.89
C TRP A 123 2.08 16.54 6.75
N ALA A 124 3.27 16.63 6.13
CA ALA A 124 4.50 17.00 6.83
C ALA A 124 4.37 18.41 7.46
N TRP A 125 3.80 19.36 6.73
CA TRP A 125 3.51 20.69 7.28
C TRP A 125 2.44 20.66 8.38
N MET A 126 1.35 19.95 8.21
CA MET A 126 0.29 19.81 9.22
C MET A 126 0.79 19.21 10.52
N PHE A 127 1.73 18.27 10.45
CA PHE A 127 2.39 17.64 11.59
C PHE A 127 3.65 18.36 12.09
N ASN A 128 3.97 19.55 11.56
CA ASN A 128 5.09 20.32 12.07
C ASN A 128 4.90 20.66 13.54
N SER A 129 5.95 20.44 14.36
CA SER A 129 5.88 20.63 15.82
C SER A 129 5.69 22.09 16.22
N GLU A 130 6.20 23.04 15.44
CA GLU A 130 6.19 24.48 15.76
C GLU A 130 4.93 25.18 15.21
N ALA A 131 4.66 25.01 13.92
CA ALA A 131 3.65 25.76 13.17
C ALA A 131 2.51 24.88 12.61
N GLY A 132 2.51 23.57 12.92
CA GLY A 132 1.53 22.64 12.34
C GLY A 132 0.13 22.80 12.92
N VAL A 133 -0.87 22.72 12.04
CA VAL A 133 -2.30 22.89 12.40
C VAL A 133 -2.78 21.80 13.38
N VAL A 134 -2.18 20.61 13.35
CA VAL A 134 -2.58 19.52 14.27
C VAL A 134 -2.24 19.89 15.71
N ASN A 135 -1.03 20.39 15.99
CA ASN A 135 -0.67 20.87 17.32
C ASN A 135 -1.45 22.13 17.73
N ALA A 136 -1.76 23.02 16.79
CA ALA A 136 -2.62 24.18 17.07
C ALA A 136 -4.02 23.73 17.51
N ALA A 137 -4.59 22.72 16.86
CA ALA A 137 -5.87 22.15 17.26
C ALA A 137 -5.82 21.45 18.63
N LEU A 138 -4.75 20.70 18.93
CA LEU A 138 -4.57 20.03 20.22
C LEU A 138 -4.42 21.05 21.38
N ALA A 139 -3.75 22.17 21.14
CA ALA A 139 -3.56 23.24 22.12
C ALA A 139 -4.89 23.85 22.59
N VAL A 140 -5.95 23.85 21.73
CA VAL A 140 -7.30 24.29 22.13
C VAL A 140 -7.89 23.42 23.24
N PHE A 141 -7.48 22.13 23.29
CA PHE A 141 -7.89 21.19 24.33
C PHE A 141 -6.90 21.08 25.49
N GLY A 142 -5.89 21.95 25.55
CA GLY A 142 -4.87 21.95 26.59
C GLY A 142 -3.87 20.79 26.48
N ILE A 143 -3.76 20.17 25.32
CA ILE A 143 -2.80 19.08 25.07
C ILE A 143 -1.47 19.69 24.64
N ASP A 144 -0.39 19.24 25.27
CA ASP A 144 0.98 19.67 24.96
C ASP A 144 1.39 19.33 23.52
N ARG A 145 2.41 20.05 23.02
CA ARG A 145 2.94 19.83 21.68
C ARG A 145 3.49 18.42 21.52
N VAL A 146 3.05 17.75 20.45
CA VAL A 146 3.52 16.45 20.04
C VAL A 146 4.56 16.61 18.92
N HIS A 147 5.67 15.93 19.04
CA HIS A 147 6.72 15.87 18.02
C HIS A 147 6.42 14.78 17.00
N TRP A 148 5.39 14.98 16.19
CA TRP A 148 4.80 14.00 15.28
C TRP A 148 5.80 13.30 14.35
N LEU A 149 6.73 14.06 13.78
CA LEU A 149 7.66 13.57 12.75
C LEU A 149 9.07 13.27 13.31
N THR A 150 9.38 13.78 14.50
CA THR A 150 10.72 13.74 15.10
C THR A 150 10.78 12.94 16.40
N SER A 151 9.66 12.38 16.86
CA SER A 151 9.61 11.41 17.97
C SER A 151 9.56 9.97 17.44
N PRO A 152 10.34 9.05 18.03
CA PRO A 152 10.28 7.62 17.69
C PRO A 152 8.88 7.02 17.86
N ASP A 153 8.12 7.49 18.84
CA ASP A 153 6.79 6.95 19.16
C ASP A 153 5.71 7.38 18.15
N TRP A 154 5.88 8.57 17.56
CA TRP A 154 4.84 9.17 16.72
C TRP A 154 5.14 9.16 15.22
N SER A 155 6.39 9.01 14.80
CA SER A 155 6.76 9.12 13.39
C SER A 155 6.07 8.08 12.51
N LEU A 156 6.02 6.81 12.94
CA LEU A 156 5.31 5.76 12.20
C LEU A 156 3.79 5.99 12.21
N VAL A 157 3.22 6.45 13.33
CA VAL A 157 1.80 6.79 13.43
C VAL A 157 1.44 7.91 12.47
N SER A 158 2.26 8.95 12.39
CA SER A 158 2.02 10.10 11.51
C SER A 158 1.99 9.69 10.03
N VAL A 159 2.91 8.85 9.59
CA VAL A 159 2.91 8.38 8.19
C VAL A 159 1.76 7.41 7.92
N ILE A 160 1.33 6.61 8.91
CA ILE A 160 0.12 5.77 8.80
C ILE A 160 -1.13 6.64 8.63
N VAL A 161 -1.30 7.68 9.44
CA VAL A 161 -2.46 8.59 9.34
C VAL A 161 -2.54 9.23 7.97
N ALA A 162 -1.42 9.75 7.45
CA ALA A 162 -1.34 10.32 6.12
C ALA A 162 -1.67 9.28 5.03
N ASN A 163 -1.14 8.06 5.15
CA ASN A 163 -1.40 6.98 4.20
C ASN A 163 -2.87 6.52 4.23
N VAL A 164 -3.47 6.46 5.42
CA VAL A 164 -4.90 6.14 5.58
C VAL A 164 -5.75 7.19 4.85
N TRP A 165 -5.49 8.47 5.05
CA TRP A 165 -6.20 9.55 4.38
C TRP A 165 -6.15 9.45 2.85
N ILE A 166 -4.96 9.15 2.28
CA ILE A 166 -4.78 8.98 0.84
C ILE A 166 -5.53 7.74 0.31
N GLY A 167 -5.58 6.66 1.08
CA GLY A 167 -6.13 5.38 0.64
C GLY A 167 -7.66 5.23 0.82
N ILE A 168 -8.30 6.03 1.68
CA ILE A 168 -9.76 5.99 1.91
C ILE A 168 -10.55 6.13 0.61
N PRO A 169 -10.26 7.10 -0.30
CA PRO A 169 -11.03 7.29 -1.51
C PRO A 169 -11.06 6.08 -2.44
N PHE A 170 -9.95 5.39 -2.60
CA PHE A 170 -9.90 4.16 -3.40
C PHE A 170 -10.85 3.09 -2.84
N ASN A 171 -10.79 2.84 -1.53
CA ASN A 171 -11.67 1.89 -0.86
C ASN A 171 -13.14 2.32 -0.98
N LEU A 172 -13.44 3.60 -0.79
CA LEU A 172 -14.78 4.16 -0.95
C LEU A 172 -15.35 3.86 -2.34
N VAL A 173 -14.59 4.16 -3.40
CA VAL A 173 -15.09 4.00 -4.79
C VAL A 173 -15.34 2.54 -5.13
N VAL A 174 -14.38 1.67 -4.83
CA VAL A 174 -14.49 0.24 -5.20
C VAL A 174 -15.62 -0.43 -4.41
N LEU A 175 -15.70 -0.18 -3.11
CA LEU A 175 -16.75 -0.75 -2.26
C LEU A 175 -18.13 -0.17 -2.58
N TYR A 176 -18.22 1.14 -2.85
CA TYR A 176 -19.46 1.77 -3.31
C TYR A 176 -19.94 1.17 -4.62
N SER A 177 -19.06 0.96 -5.60
CA SER A 177 -19.42 0.29 -6.86
C SER A 177 -19.91 -1.14 -6.60
N GLY A 178 -19.28 -1.87 -5.67
CA GLY A 178 -19.74 -3.19 -5.25
C GLY A 178 -21.15 -3.17 -4.63
N LEU A 179 -21.44 -2.18 -3.78
CA LEU A 179 -22.78 -2.02 -3.19
C LEU A 179 -23.85 -1.71 -4.23
N GLN A 180 -23.52 -0.97 -5.27
CA GLN A 180 -24.46 -0.63 -6.36
C GLN A 180 -24.83 -1.84 -7.22
N ASN A 181 -24.02 -2.90 -7.23
CA ASN A 181 -24.29 -4.14 -7.97
C ASN A 181 -25.20 -5.12 -7.18
N ILE A 182 -25.55 -4.83 -5.93
CA ILE A 182 -26.48 -5.64 -5.15
C ILE A 182 -27.91 -5.26 -5.59
N PRO A 183 -28.73 -6.24 -6.07
CA PRO A 183 -30.10 -5.97 -6.50
C PRO A 183 -30.95 -5.34 -5.37
N ALA A 184 -31.72 -4.32 -5.69
CA ALA A 184 -32.56 -3.62 -4.70
C ALA A 184 -33.61 -4.56 -4.08
N GLU A 185 -34.09 -5.54 -4.83
CA GLU A 185 -35.07 -6.53 -4.42
C GLU A 185 -34.61 -7.35 -3.21
N VAL A 186 -33.29 -7.58 -3.07
CA VAL A 186 -32.72 -8.28 -1.91
C VAL A 186 -32.88 -7.46 -0.63
N GLY A 187 -32.69 -6.14 -0.73
CA GLY A 187 -32.92 -5.21 0.38
C GLY A 187 -34.40 -5.12 0.77
N GLU A 188 -35.29 -5.05 -0.23
CA GLU A 188 -36.72 -4.98 -0.03
C GLU A 188 -37.27 -6.27 0.59
N ALA A 189 -36.84 -7.45 0.12
CA ALA A 189 -37.20 -8.73 0.69
C ALA A 189 -36.78 -8.82 2.16
N SER A 190 -35.56 -8.41 2.49
CA SER A 190 -35.07 -8.41 3.87
C SER A 190 -35.89 -7.52 4.81
N ALA A 191 -36.37 -6.39 4.29
CA ALA A 191 -37.24 -5.48 5.05
C ALA A 191 -38.64 -6.08 5.30
N LEU A 192 -39.17 -6.82 4.30
CA LEU A 192 -40.44 -7.55 4.45
C LEU A 192 -40.32 -8.68 5.48
N ASP A 193 -39.16 -9.34 5.57
CA ASP A 193 -38.86 -10.34 6.60
C ASP A 193 -38.59 -9.74 7.99
N GLY A 194 -38.67 -8.40 8.14
CA GLY A 194 -38.51 -7.70 9.42
C GLY A 194 -37.08 -7.55 9.88
N ALA A 195 -36.09 -7.70 8.98
CA ALA A 195 -34.68 -7.51 9.32
C ALA A 195 -34.38 -6.03 9.63
N SER A 196 -33.70 -5.77 10.76
CA SER A 196 -33.18 -4.44 11.05
C SER A 196 -32.05 -4.07 10.06
N PRO A 197 -31.74 -2.76 9.85
CA PRO A 197 -30.67 -2.34 8.94
C PRO A 197 -29.31 -2.97 9.23
N TRP A 198 -29.01 -3.22 10.51
CA TRP A 198 -27.76 -3.92 10.91
C TRP A 198 -27.78 -5.41 10.58
N GLN A 199 -28.92 -6.06 10.75
CA GLN A 199 -29.10 -7.47 10.36
C GLN A 199 -28.97 -7.63 8.84
N ALA A 200 -29.65 -6.78 8.06
CA ALA A 200 -29.55 -6.76 6.61
C ALA A 200 -28.09 -6.51 6.16
N PHE A 201 -27.41 -5.55 6.77
CA PHE A 201 -25.98 -5.31 6.46
C PHE A 201 -25.12 -6.52 6.76
N ARG A 202 -25.20 -7.08 7.97
CA ARG A 202 -24.31 -8.15 8.44
C ARG A 202 -24.53 -9.48 7.72
N HIS A 203 -25.80 -9.84 7.45
CA HIS A 203 -26.15 -11.17 6.94
C HIS A 203 -26.41 -11.21 5.42
N ILE A 204 -26.60 -10.05 4.79
CA ILE A 204 -26.92 -9.99 3.36
C ILE A 204 -25.89 -9.11 2.63
N THR A 205 -25.85 -7.79 2.94
CA THR A 205 -25.02 -6.84 2.20
C THR A 205 -23.53 -7.16 2.29
N PHE A 206 -23.01 -7.36 3.51
CA PHE A 206 -21.60 -7.65 3.71
C PHE A 206 -21.15 -8.99 3.11
N PRO A 207 -21.87 -10.11 3.26
CA PRO A 207 -21.58 -11.34 2.53
C PRO A 207 -21.56 -11.19 1.01
N MET A 208 -22.52 -10.48 0.44
CA MET A 208 -22.56 -10.21 -1.02
C MET A 208 -21.42 -9.32 -1.48
N LEU A 209 -20.91 -8.46 -0.61
CA LEU A 209 -19.77 -7.57 -0.89
C LEU A 209 -18.40 -8.25 -0.74
N ARG A 210 -18.33 -9.49 -0.19
CA ARG A 210 -17.05 -10.19 0.06
C ARG A 210 -16.14 -10.28 -1.17
N PRO A 211 -16.61 -10.61 -2.39
CA PRO A 211 -15.72 -10.71 -3.54
C PRO A 211 -15.05 -9.36 -3.87
N VAL A 212 -15.82 -8.26 -3.82
CA VAL A 212 -15.32 -6.91 -4.06
C VAL A 212 -14.38 -6.48 -2.95
N SER A 213 -14.74 -6.74 -1.69
CA SER A 213 -13.89 -6.47 -0.51
C SER A 213 -12.55 -7.18 -0.62
N ALA A 214 -12.58 -8.41 -1.06
CA ALA A 214 -11.42 -9.22 -1.25
C ALA A 214 -10.46 -8.60 -2.28
N VAL A 215 -10.94 -8.21 -3.46
CA VAL A 215 -10.13 -7.51 -4.48
C VAL A 215 -9.61 -6.17 -3.95
N THR A 216 -10.45 -5.42 -3.24
CA THR A 216 -10.07 -4.12 -2.64
C THR A 216 -8.91 -4.28 -1.67
N LEU A 217 -8.98 -5.27 -0.77
CA LEU A 217 -7.93 -5.54 0.20
C LEU A 217 -6.64 -6.03 -0.46
N LEU A 218 -6.71 -6.86 -1.51
CA LEU A 218 -5.52 -7.29 -2.25
C LEU A 218 -4.82 -6.13 -2.93
N LEU A 219 -5.57 -5.30 -3.66
CA LEU A 219 -4.99 -4.13 -4.31
C LEU A 219 -4.43 -3.14 -3.28
N GLY A 220 -5.18 -2.89 -2.20
CA GLY A 220 -4.72 -2.06 -1.08
C GLY A 220 -3.42 -2.57 -0.46
N LEU A 221 -3.29 -3.88 -0.25
CA LEU A 221 -2.08 -4.53 0.25
C LEU A 221 -0.88 -4.27 -0.66
N VAL A 222 -1.02 -4.53 -1.96
CA VAL A 222 0.05 -4.32 -2.95
C VAL A 222 0.45 -2.84 -3.03
N TYR A 223 -0.53 -1.92 -3.02
CA TYR A 223 -0.24 -0.49 -3.04
C TYR A 223 0.45 -0.02 -1.77
N THR A 224 0.02 -0.50 -0.60
CA THR A 224 0.57 -0.06 0.70
C THR A 224 1.97 -0.61 0.96
N LEU A 225 2.24 -1.87 0.62
CA LEU A 225 3.57 -2.49 0.78
C LEU A 225 4.70 -1.73 0.06
N LYS A 226 4.40 -1.13 -1.09
CA LYS A 226 5.39 -0.40 -1.89
C LYS A 226 5.47 1.10 -1.59
N VAL A 227 4.74 1.61 -0.59
CA VAL A 227 4.77 3.03 -0.24
C VAL A 227 6.18 3.41 0.22
N PHE A 228 6.79 4.31 -0.53
CA PHE A 228 8.11 4.86 -0.30
C PHE A 228 8.05 6.38 -0.16
N ASP A 229 7.53 7.08 -1.20
CA ASP A 229 7.58 8.53 -1.32
C ASP A 229 6.98 9.27 -0.12
N LEU A 230 5.82 8.80 0.37
CA LEU A 230 5.14 9.38 1.53
C LEU A 230 6.04 9.36 2.77
N ILE A 231 6.60 8.20 3.10
CA ILE A 231 7.44 8.01 4.29
C ILE A 231 8.74 8.82 4.12
N TRP A 232 9.33 8.79 2.92
CA TRP A 232 10.58 9.48 2.65
C TRP A 232 10.44 11.00 2.74
N ILE A 233 9.36 11.57 2.23
CA ILE A 233 9.11 13.01 2.29
C ILE A 233 8.79 13.45 3.71
N MET A 234 7.99 12.68 4.47
CA MET A 234 7.54 13.08 5.81
C MET A 234 8.62 12.90 6.88
N THR A 235 9.33 11.78 6.89
CA THR A 235 10.22 11.38 8.01
C THR A 235 11.59 10.89 7.57
N ARG A 236 11.80 10.55 6.30
CA ARG A 236 12.99 9.85 5.78
C ARG A 236 13.29 8.54 6.54
N GLY A 237 12.27 7.88 7.09
CA GLY A 237 12.43 6.69 7.91
C GLY A 237 12.80 6.96 9.38
N GLY A 238 13.04 8.23 9.77
CA GLY A 238 13.48 8.63 11.11
C GLY A 238 12.34 8.93 12.09
N PRO A 239 12.73 9.36 13.31
CA PRO A 239 14.09 9.38 13.86
C PRO A 239 14.61 7.98 14.19
N SER A 240 15.92 7.78 14.10
CA SER A 240 16.59 6.51 14.46
C SER A 240 15.97 5.25 13.86
N GLY A 241 15.43 5.33 12.64
CA GLY A 241 14.80 4.21 11.95
C GLY A 241 13.37 3.87 12.40
N SER A 242 12.75 4.66 13.27
CA SER A 242 11.42 4.37 13.86
C SER A 242 10.28 4.31 12.85
N SER A 243 10.42 4.94 11.69
CA SER A 243 9.47 4.84 10.57
C SER A 243 10.08 4.21 9.31
N THR A 244 11.28 3.64 9.43
CA THR A 244 11.95 2.93 8.31
C THR A 244 11.16 1.67 7.96
N THR A 245 10.78 1.54 6.70
CA THR A 245 10.20 0.33 6.10
C THR A 245 11.22 -0.35 5.18
N LEU A 246 10.95 -1.57 4.73
CA LEU A 246 11.83 -2.24 3.76
C LEU A 246 11.98 -1.42 2.47
N ALA A 247 10.93 -0.72 2.02
CA ALA A 247 10.98 0.13 0.84
C ALA A 247 11.92 1.32 1.03
N THR A 248 11.81 2.04 2.16
CA THR A 248 12.69 3.17 2.47
C THR A 248 14.12 2.74 2.77
N TRP A 249 14.31 1.61 3.44
CA TRP A 249 15.64 1.07 3.71
C TRP A 249 16.36 0.60 2.43
N SER A 250 15.65 -0.08 1.51
CA SER A 250 16.20 -0.42 0.19
C SER A 250 16.71 0.83 -0.54
N TYR A 251 15.90 1.89 -0.55
CA TYR A 251 16.30 3.16 -1.17
C TYR A 251 17.52 3.79 -0.46
N GLU A 252 17.53 3.82 0.87
CA GLU A 252 18.64 4.37 1.65
C GLU A 252 19.97 3.64 1.36
N LEU A 253 19.94 2.30 1.29
CA LEU A 253 21.12 1.51 0.93
C LEU A 253 21.61 1.79 -0.49
N GLY A 254 20.70 1.97 -1.46
CA GLY A 254 21.05 2.17 -2.86
C GLY A 254 21.37 3.61 -3.24
N PHE A 255 20.72 4.59 -2.59
CA PHE A 255 20.73 5.97 -3.06
C PHE A 255 20.85 7.00 -1.93
N GLY A 256 20.60 6.63 -0.68
CA GLY A 256 20.56 7.55 0.47
C GLY A 256 21.92 7.80 1.13
N SER A 257 22.96 7.02 0.81
CA SER A 257 24.29 7.12 1.40
C SER A 257 25.33 7.64 0.42
N MET A 258 26.43 8.18 0.93
CA MET A 258 27.58 8.59 0.11
C MET A 258 28.30 7.39 -0.53
N LEU A 259 28.10 6.20 0.00
CA LEU A 259 28.64 4.93 -0.52
C LEU A 259 27.49 3.97 -0.82
N PRO A 260 26.83 4.11 -1.98
CA PRO A 260 25.73 3.25 -2.39
C PRO A 260 26.11 1.77 -2.41
N ARG A 261 25.23 0.94 -1.86
CA ARG A 261 25.36 -0.51 -1.76
C ARG A 261 24.22 -1.16 -2.56
N PHE A 262 24.36 -1.23 -3.88
CA PHE A 262 23.29 -1.70 -4.75
C PHE A 262 22.94 -3.18 -4.55
N GLY A 263 23.92 -4.03 -4.21
CA GLY A 263 23.68 -5.45 -3.91
C GLY A 263 22.74 -5.66 -2.73
N PRO A 264 23.07 -5.16 -1.52
CA PRO A 264 22.16 -5.19 -0.37
C PRO A 264 20.84 -4.47 -0.60
N SER A 265 20.83 -3.32 -1.27
CA SER A 265 19.61 -2.59 -1.65
C SER A 265 18.66 -3.49 -2.45
N SER A 266 19.18 -4.14 -3.49
CA SER A 266 18.42 -5.08 -4.33
C SER A 266 17.95 -6.30 -3.54
N ALA A 267 18.76 -6.82 -2.61
CA ALA A 267 18.37 -7.93 -1.75
C ALA A 267 17.15 -7.56 -0.87
N VAL A 268 17.14 -6.36 -0.25
CA VAL A 268 15.99 -5.84 0.51
C VAL A 268 14.77 -5.68 -0.39
N GLY A 269 14.93 -5.12 -1.59
CA GLY A 269 13.87 -4.99 -2.59
C GLY A 269 13.26 -6.35 -2.97
N ASN A 270 14.09 -7.37 -3.20
CA ASN A 270 13.64 -8.73 -3.50
C ASN A 270 12.88 -9.36 -2.32
N VAL A 271 13.31 -9.13 -1.07
CA VAL A 271 12.56 -9.56 0.12
C VAL A 271 11.18 -8.92 0.16
N LEU A 272 11.07 -7.63 -0.16
CA LEU A 272 9.78 -6.94 -0.22
C LEU A 272 8.87 -7.51 -1.32
N ILE A 273 9.42 -7.82 -2.50
CA ILE A 273 8.68 -8.48 -3.59
C ILE A 273 8.19 -9.86 -3.15
N LEU A 274 9.05 -10.66 -2.52
CA LEU A 274 8.66 -11.99 -2.01
C LEU A 274 7.54 -11.90 -0.97
N LEU A 275 7.58 -10.91 -0.07
CA LEU A 275 6.49 -10.65 0.88
C LEU A 275 5.19 -10.30 0.18
N ALA A 276 5.23 -9.44 -0.85
CA ALA A 276 4.04 -9.07 -1.62
C ALA A 276 3.45 -10.28 -2.37
N VAL A 277 4.30 -11.10 -2.99
CA VAL A 277 3.87 -12.33 -3.68
C VAL A 277 3.29 -13.34 -2.68
N ALA A 278 3.95 -13.56 -1.55
CA ALA A 278 3.46 -14.48 -0.51
C ALA A 278 2.09 -14.05 0.02
N ALA A 279 1.92 -12.77 0.33
CA ALA A 279 0.64 -12.21 0.78
C ALA A 279 -0.45 -12.35 -0.29
N GLY A 280 -0.12 -12.10 -1.56
CA GLY A 280 -1.02 -12.30 -2.69
C GLY A 280 -1.44 -13.77 -2.87
N LEU A 281 -0.51 -14.71 -2.74
CA LEU A 281 -0.80 -16.15 -2.83
C LEU A 281 -1.69 -16.63 -1.67
N VAL A 282 -1.42 -16.17 -0.45
CA VAL A 282 -2.28 -16.46 0.71
C VAL A 282 -3.69 -15.97 0.45
N TYR A 283 -3.81 -14.72 -0.02
CA TYR A 283 -5.09 -14.13 -0.38
C TYR A 283 -5.86 -14.98 -1.41
N VAL A 284 -5.24 -15.33 -2.54
CA VAL A 284 -5.88 -16.14 -3.60
C VAL A 284 -6.33 -17.51 -3.07
N ARG A 285 -5.54 -18.13 -2.19
CA ARG A 285 -5.93 -19.40 -1.56
C ARG A 285 -7.17 -19.26 -0.67
N VAL A 286 -7.21 -18.22 0.15
CA VAL A 286 -8.35 -17.95 1.05
C VAL A 286 -9.62 -17.71 0.22
N GLN A 287 -9.51 -16.92 -0.85
CA GLN A 287 -10.67 -16.65 -1.73
C GLN A 287 -11.21 -17.92 -2.40
N ARG A 288 -10.34 -18.76 -2.96
CA ARG A 288 -10.76 -20.02 -3.59
C ARG A 288 -11.48 -20.97 -2.65
N HIS A 289 -11.09 -20.99 -1.36
CA HIS A 289 -11.80 -21.79 -0.36
C HIS A 289 -13.20 -21.25 -0.05
N GLN A 290 -13.41 -19.94 -0.14
CA GLN A 290 -14.71 -19.32 0.11
C GLN A 290 -15.68 -19.48 -1.09
N GLU A 291 -15.17 -19.66 -2.31
CA GLU A 291 -16.01 -19.94 -3.51
C GLU A 291 -16.39 -21.42 -3.63
N ALA A 292 -15.68 -22.31 -2.94
CA ALA A 292 -15.91 -23.76 -2.95
C ALA A 292 -16.80 -24.26 -1.80
N SER A 293 -17.11 -23.42 -0.81
CA SER A 293 -18.00 -23.67 0.33
C SER A 293 -19.36 -23.01 0.16
#